data_c94864135841bf2a48bb6ba9caa591d7
#
_entry.id   c94864135841bf2a48bb6ba9caa591d7
#
_cell.length_a   1.000
_cell.length_b   1.000
_cell.length_c   1.000
_cell.angle_alpha   90.00
_cell.angle_beta   90.00
_cell.angle_gamma   90.00
#
_symmetry.space_group_name_H-M   'P 1'
#
loop_
_entity.id
_entity.type
_entity.pdbx_description
1 polymer ?
#
loop_
_entity_poly.entity_id
_entity_poly.type
_entity_poly.pdbx_seq_one_letter_code
_entity_poly.pdbx_strand_id
1 'polypeptide(L)'
;MSSSITAADAAKIAELYKPNVQDIINIMNNAIKADSCYGKRFSSWSFDKNAASMVYLEEAKEHFIKLGYKVEIITDSPVSNTFKVTF
;
A
#
# COMPACT_ATOMS: atom_id res chain seq x y z
N MET A 1 28.73 -6.26 -14.70
CA MET A 1 28.53 -5.26 -13.66
C MET A 1 27.36 -5.61 -12.78
N SER A 2 27.55 -5.58 -11.50
CA SER A 2 26.47 -5.87 -10.55
C SER A 2 25.61 -4.63 -10.32
N SER A 3 24.30 -4.82 -10.33
CA SER A 3 23.34 -3.79 -9.95
C SER A 3 22.70 -4.08 -8.59
N SER A 4 23.17 -5.08 -7.89
CA SER A 4 22.63 -5.43 -6.59
C SER A 4 23.01 -4.38 -5.54
N ILE A 5 22.06 -4.03 -4.68
CA ILE A 5 22.33 -3.14 -3.56
C ILE A 5 22.69 -3.97 -2.33
N THR A 6 23.49 -3.40 -1.44
CA THR A 6 23.83 -4.06 -0.19
C THR A 6 22.66 -4.00 0.78
N ALA A 7 22.68 -4.87 1.79
CA ALA A 7 21.64 -4.86 2.82
C ALA A 7 21.60 -3.52 3.57
N ALA A 8 22.77 -2.91 3.81
CA ALA A 8 22.83 -1.61 4.48
C ALA A 8 22.20 -0.51 3.63
N ASP A 9 22.45 -0.51 2.32
CA ASP A 9 21.84 0.46 1.42
C ASP A 9 20.34 0.26 1.30
N ALA A 10 19.88 -1.00 1.22
CA ALA A 10 18.46 -1.31 1.19
C ALA A 10 17.76 -0.83 2.45
N ALA A 11 18.38 -1.02 3.61
CA ALA A 11 17.82 -0.57 4.89
C ALA A 11 17.66 0.96 4.92
N LYS A 12 18.67 1.70 4.41
CA LYS A 12 18.59 3.16 4.34
C LYS A 12 17.46 3.62 3.44
N ILE A 13 17.30 2.98 2.28
CA ILE A 13 16.20 3.29 1.35
C ILE A 13 14.87 3.04 2.03
N ALA A 14 14.72 1.92 2.73
CA ALA A 14 13.49 1.57 3.43
C ALA A 14 13.16 2.58 4.54
N GLU A 15 14.17 3.07 5.28
CA GLU A 15 13.97 4.06 6.33
C GLU A 15 13.46 5.40 5.79
N LEU A 16 13.82 5.73 4.55
CA LEU A 16 13.41 6.97 3.90
C LEU A 16 12.05 6.85 3.20
N TYR A 17 11.46 5.66 3.16
CA TYR A 17 10.20 5.44 2.49
C TYR A 17 9.06 6.10 3.28
N LYS A 18 8.46 7.13 2.69
CA LYS A 18 7.35 7.88 3.27
C LYS A 18 6.32 8.13 2.16
N PRO A 19 5.48 7.14 1.84
CA PRO A 19 4.51 7.31 0.77
C PRO A 19 3.48 8.39 1.12
N ASN A 20 3.17 9.25 0.16
CA ASN A 20 2.06 10.18 0.28
C ASN A 20 0.77 9.52 -0.22
N VAL A 21 -0.34 10.27 -0.23
CA VAL A 21 -1.64 9.75 -0.68
C VAL A 21 -1.56 9.23 -2.11
N GLN A 22 -0.92 9.97 -3.01
CA GLN A 22 -0.81 9.57 -4.41
C GLN A 22 0.00 8.30 -4.57
N ASP A 23 1.06 8.12 -3.78
CA ASP A 23 1.88 6.90 -3.80
C ASP A 23 1.04 5.69 -3.37
N ILE A 24 0.24 5.84 -2.31
CA ILE A 24 -0.66 4.79 -1.83
C ILE A 24 -1.66 4.41 -2.91
N ILE A 25 -2.28 5.39 -3.55
CA ILE A 25 -3.23 5.17 -4.63
C ILE A 25 -2.56 4.42 -5.79
N ASN A 26 -1.36 4.81 -6.17
CA ASN A 26 -0.62 4.17 -7.26
C ASN A 26 -0.27 2.72 -6.94
N ILE A 27 0.17 2.45 -5.71
CA ILE A 27 0.48 1.09 -5.26
C ILE A 27 -0.78 0.22 -5.34
N MET A 28 -1.90 0.71 -4.83
CA MET A 28 -3.15 -0.04 -4.84
C MET A 28 -3.69 -0.22 -6.26
N ASN A 29 -3.59 0.77 -7.12
CA ASN A 29 -3.99 0.64 -8.52
C ASN A 29 -3.21 -0.47 -9.22
N ASN A 30 -1.91 -0.53 -9.01
CA ASN A 30 -1.07 -1.58 -9.58
C ASN A 30 -1.45 -2.95 -9.04
N ALA A 31 -1.70 -3.06 -7.74
CA ALA A 31 -2.14 -4.31 -7.12
C ALA A 31 -3.49 -4.76 -7.66
N ILE A 32 -4.45 -3.85 -7.80
CA ILE A 32 -5.77 -4.14 -8.34
C ILE A 32 -5.66 -4.65 -9.77
N LYS A 33 -4.88 -4.01 -10.61
CA LYS A 33 -4.67 -4.43 -12.00
C LYS A 33 -4.10 -5.84 -12.07
N ALA A 34 -3.07 -6.10 -11.27
CA ALA A 34 -2.43 -7.42 -11.25
C ALA A 34 -3.38 -8.49 -10.73
N ASP A 35 -4.04 -8.24 -9.61
CA ASP A 35 -4.92 -9.23 -8.98
C ASP A 35 -6.16 -9.51 -9.82
N SER A 36 -6.76 -8.49 -10.41
CA SER A 36 -7.94 -8.67 -11.26
C SER A 36 -7.61 -9.48 -12.52
N CYS A 37 -6.40 -9.33 -13.06
CA CYS A 37 -5.95 -10.13 -14.20
C CYS A 37 -5.83 -11.61 -13.87
N TYR A 38 -5.65 -11.96 -12.60
CA TYR A 38 -5.61 -13.34 -12.12
C TYR A 38 -6.96 -13.83 -11.59
N GLY A 39 -8.03 -13.06 -11.78
CA GLY A 39 -9.36 -13.44 -11.35
C GLY A 39 -9.66 -13.20 -9.89
N LYS A 40 -8.80 -12.51 -9.18
CA LYS A 40 -9.04 -12.14 -7.78
C LYS A 40 -10.03 -11.00 -7.69
N ARG A 41 -10.77 -10.96 -6.61
CA ARG A 41 -11.80 -9.95 -6.37
C ARG A 41 -11.41 -8.98 -5.25
N PHE A 42 -10.17 -9.01 -4.82
CA PHE A 42 -9.64 -8.09 -3.81
C PHE A 42 -8.15 -7.91 -4.00
N SER A 43 -7.65 -6.81 -3.46
CA SER A 43 -6.21 -6.54 -3.36
C SER A 43 -5.92 -5.99 -1.98
N SER A 44 -4.77 -6.33 -1.43
CA SER A 44 -4.35 -5.80 -0.15
C SER A 44 -2.87 -5.47 -0.17
N TRP A 45 -2.48 -4.52 0.65
CA TRP A 45 -1.09 -4.10 0.80
C TRP A 45 -0.88 -3.64 2.23
N SER A 46 0.21 -4.09 2.84
CA SER A 46 0.54 -3.70 4.20
C SER A 46 1.54 -2.55 4.18
N PHE A 47 1.21 -1.50 4.91
CA PHE A 47 2.08 -0.33 5.08
C PHE A 47 2.59 -0.30 6.51
N ASP A 48 3.90 -0.09 6.68
CA ASP A 48 4.50 0.08 7.99
C ASP A 48 3.87 1.30 8.68
N LYS A 49 3.50 1.17 9.95
CA LYS A 49 2.88 2.27 10.70
C LYS A 49 3.77 3.50 10.79
N ASN A 50 5.09 3.31 10.75
CA ASN A 50 6.04 4.40 10.76
C ASN A 50 6.24 5.05 9.39
N ALA A 51 5.85 4.38 8.32
CA ALA A 51 6.00 4.88 6.95
C ALA A 51 4.76 5.63 6.47
N ALA A 52 3.60 5.00 6.54
CA ALA A 52 2.37 5.59 6.01
C ALA A 52 1.47 6.10 7.14
N SER A 53 1.13 7.38 7.08
CA SER A 53 0.22 8.01 8.03
C SER A 53 -1.19 7.45 7.88
N MET A 54 -1.90 7.26 8.99
CA MET A 54 -3.30 6.86 8.96
C MET A 54 -4.16 7.89 8.21
N VAL A 55 -3.83 9.17 8.31
CA VAL A 55 -4.53 10.23 7.58
C VAL A 55 -4.45 10.00 6.09
N TYR A 56 -3.27 9.62 5.59
CA TYR A 56 -3.07 9.35 4.17
C TYR A 56 -3.80 8.07 3.73
N LEU A 57 -3.82 7.05 4.57
CA LEU A 57 -4.58 5.83 4.29
C LEU A 57 -6.08 6.12 4.21
N GLU A 58 -6.59 6.96 5.11
CA GLU A 58 -8.00 7.37 5.11
C GLU A 58 -8.35 8.17 3.85
N GLU A 59 -7.47 9.07 3.40
CA GLU A 59 -7.69 9.83 2.18
C GLU A 59 -7.68 8.91 0.94
N ALA A 60 -6.77 7.96 0.89
CA ALA A 60 -6.73 6.97 -0.17
C ALA A 60 -7.99 6.10 -0.17
N LYS A 61 -8.48 5.74 1.02
CA LYS A 61 -9.72 5.01 1.18
C LYS A 61 -10.89 5.76 0.54
N GLU A 62 -11.02 7.05 0.82
CA GLU A 62 -12.07 7.87 0.23
C GLU A 62 -12.01 7.88 -1.29
N HIS A 63 -10.79 7.95 -1.84
CA HIS A 63 -10.59 7.90 -3.29
C HIS A 63 -11.19 6.63 -3.90
N PHE A 64 -10.91 5.47 -3.30
CA PHE A 64 -11.39 4.18 -3.82
C PHE A 64 -12.88 3.97 -3.56
N ILE A 65 -13.40 4.45 -2.43
CA ILE A 65 -14.84 4.39 -2.16
C ILE A 65 -15.63 5.15 -3.23
N LYS A 66 -15.15 6.31 -3.65
CA LYS A 66 -15.78 7.10 -4.71
C LYS A 66 -15.79 6.38 -6.05
N LEU A 67 -14.84 5.46 -6.27
CA LEU A 67 -14.78 4.67 -7.49
C LEU A 67 -15.62 3.38 -7.41
N GLY A 68 -16.30 3.14 -6.30
CA GLY A 68 -17.18 1.98 -6.15
C GLY A 68 -16.56 0.78 -5.44
N TYR A 69 -15.34 0.90 -4.94
CA TYR A 69 -14.70 -0.18 -4.19
C TYR A 69 -15.15 -0.20 -2.74
N LYS A 70 -15.10 -1.40 -2.14
CA LYS A 70 -15.20 -1.55 -0.69
C LYS A 70 -13.79 -1.50 -0.13
N VAL A 71 -13.57 -0.69 0.89
CA VAL A 71 -12.22 -0.50 1.44
C VAL A 71 -12.24 -0.75 2.94
N GLU A 72 -11.24 -1.48 3.40
CA GLU A 72 -11.06 -1.78 4.81
C GLU A 72 -9.60 -1.52 5.19
N ILE A 73 -9.39 -0.82 6.29
CA ILE A 73 -8.05 -0.62 6.86
C ILE A 73 -7.97 -1.48 8.11
N ILE A 74 -7.10 -2.49 8.08
CA ILE A 74 -6.93 -3.45 9.16
C ILE A 74 -5.74 -3.01 10.01
N THR A 75 -5.98 -2.74 11.29
CA THR A 75 -4.99 -2.14 12.18
C THR A 75 -4.59 -3.02 13.35
N ASP A 76 -4.90 -4.30 13.29
CA ASP A 76 -4.65 -5.23 14.40
C ASP A 76 -3.19 -5.67 14.55
N SER A 77 -2.33 -5.37 13.57
CA SER A 77 -0.90 -5.61 13.69
C SER A 77 -0.23 -4.46 14.45
N PRO A 78 0.76 -4.74 15.33
CA PRO A 78 1.47 -3.69 16.03
C PRO A 78 2.44 -2.90 15.15
N VAL A 79 2.82 -3.41 13.98
CA VAL A 79 3.86 -2.80 13.14
C VAL A 79 3.36 -2.30 11.81
N SER A 80 2.19 -2.73 11.35
CA SER A 80 1.69 -2.35 10.04
C SER A 80 0.18 -2.19 10.02
N ASN A 81 -0.29 -1.43 9.04
CA ASN A 81 -1.70 -1.33 8.69
C ASN A 81 -1.90 -1.95 7.32
N THR A 82 -2.94 -2.76 7.17
CA THR A 82 -3.24 -3.40 5.89
C THR A 82 -4.39 -2.66 5.22
N PHE A 83 -4.16 -2.21 4.00
CA PHE A 83 -5.16 -1.54 3.17
C PHE A 83 -5.74 -2.58 2.22
N LYS A 84 -7.01 -2.91 2.39
CA LYS A 84 -7.69 -3.94 1.60
C LYS A 84 -8.81 -3.33 0.77
N VAL A 85 -8.80 -3.62 -0.52
CA VAL A 85 -9.79 -3.12 -1.48
C VAL A 85 -10.49 -4.33 -2.10
N THR A 86 -11.81 -4.33 -2.07
CA THR A 86 -12.64 -5.41 -2.64
C THR A 86 -13.45 -4.86 -3.81
N PHE A 87 -13.51 -5.65 -4.87
CA PHE A 87 -14.21 -5.26 -6.10
C PHE A 87 -15.00 -6.38 -6.75
#